data_68a069007f036db4743a1ffb6c7c27d6
#
_entry.id   68a069007f036db4743a1ffb6c7c27d6
#
_cell.length_a   1.000
_cell.length_b   1.000
_cell.length_c   1.000
_cell.angle_alpha   90.00
_cell.angle_beta   90.00
_cell.angle_gamma   90.00
#
_symmetry.space_group_name_H-M   'P 1'
#
loop_
_entity.id
_entity.type
_entity.pdbx_description
1 polymer ?
#
loop_
_entity_poly.entity_id
_entity_poly.type
_entity_poly.pdbx_seq_one_letter_code
_entity_poly.pdbx_strand_id
1 'polypeptide(L)'
;DPAGGGVQAQSGIGDIELFRRNGIRVQFKTDKISRNIVNGISHVRSWFEDANGEPHFFVSSKCKGSISSYENYRYPEKKEDQRIKEEPLKDGRNDHMCDALRYFIVNQYPIKQRKAGTIPW
;
A
#
# COMPACT_ATOMS: atom_id res chain seq x y z
N ASP A 1 6.72 -5.20 -3.35
CA ASP A 1 7.38 -4.51 -2.24
C ASP A 1 8.66 -3.85 -2.75
N PRO A 2 8.85 -2.51 -2.57
CA PRO A 2 10.06 -1.81 -2.99
C PRO A 2 11.36 -2.35 -2.37
N ALA A 3 11.28 -3.04 -1.23
CA ALA A 3 12.43 -3.69 -0.60
C ALA A 3 13.07 -4.78 -1.48
N GLY A 4 12.33 -5.35 -2.43
CA GLY A 4 12.86 -6.32 -3.41
C GLY A 4 13.95 -5.77 -4.34
N GLY A 5 14.22 -4.45 -4.35
CA GLY A 5 15.34 -3.83 -5.02
C GLY A 5 16.68 -4.04 -4.32
N GLY A 6 16.69 -4.47 -3.06
CA GLY A 6 17.91 -4.73 -2.29
C GLY A 6 18.69 -5.95 -2.80
N VAL A 7 20.01 -5.91 -2.65
CA VAL A 7 20.90 -7.01 -3.05
C VAL A 7 20.84 -8.15 -2.02
N GLN A 8 20.62 -9.37 -2.49
CA GLN A 8 20.64 -10.57 -1.65
C GLN A 8 22.06 -10.94 -1.26
N ALA A 9 22.32 -11.21 0.04
CA ALA A 9 23.64 -11.54 0.56
C ALA A 9 24.23 -12.82 -0.06
N GLN A 10 23.40 -13.77 -0.47
CA GLN A 10 23.83 -15.06 -1.02
C GLN A 10 24.09 -15.04 -2.53
N SER A 11 23.39 -14.22 -3.29
CA SER A 11 23.46 -14.21 -4.76
C SER A 11 24.10 -12.96 -5.34
N GLY A 12 24.22 -11.89 -4.55
CA GLY A 12 24.66 -10.58 -5.06
C GLY A 12 23.70 -9.91 -6.03
N ILE A 13 22.47 -10.43 -6.16
CA ILE A 13 21.45 -9.96 -7.09
C ILE A 13 20.18 -9.64 -6.29
N GLY A 14 19.59 -8.48 -6.56
CA GLY A 14 18.29 -8.11 -6.00
C GLY A 14 17.15 -8.91 -6.65
N ASP A 15 16.06 -9.11 -5.92
CA ASP A 15 14.90 -9.86 -6.41
C ASP A 15 14.33 -9.27 -7.70
N ILE A 16 14.28 -7.96 -7.82
CA ILE A 16 13.77 -7.27 -9.01
C ILE A 16 14.64 -7.57 -10.24
N GLU A 17 15.96 -7.58 -10.08
CA GLU A 17 16.88 -7.91 -11.15
C GLU A 17 16.75 -9.39 -11.55
N LEU A 18 16.56 -10.29 -10.58
CA LEU A 18 16.31 -11.70 -10.82
C LEU A 18 15.04 -11.91 -11.65
N PHE A 19 13.95 -11.23 -11.31
CA PHE A 19 12.71 -11.26 -12.09
C PHE A 19 12.92 -10.74 -13.51
N ARG A 20 13.65 -9.62 -13.66
CA ARG A 20 13.96 -9.04 -14.98
C ARG A 20 14.73 -10.02 -15.86
N ARG A 21 15.74 -10.69 -15.33
CA ARG A 21 16.52 -11.72 -16.04
C ARG A 21 15.68 -12.89 -16.51
N ASN A 22 14.58 -13.18 -15.82
CA ASN A 22 13.62 -14.21 -16.18
C ASN A 22 12.44 -13.68 -17.00
N GLY A 23 12.54 -12.50 -17.57
CA GLY A 23 11.53 -11.92 -18.45
C GLY A 23 10.32 -11.30 -17.73
N ILE A 24 10.38 -11.17 -16.41
CA ILE A 24 9.30 -10.57 -15.62
C ILE A 24 9.64 -9.10 -15.33
N ARG A 25 8.81 -8.22 -15.88
CA ARG A 25 8.94 -6.78 -15.63
C ARG A 25 8.27 -6.42 -14.31
N VAL A 26 9.06 -5.92 -13.37
CA VAL A 26 8.57 -5.38 -12.10
C VAL A 26 8.58 -3.86 -12.14
N GLN A 27 7.45 -3.25 -11.82
CA GLN A 27 7.30 -1.79 -11.72
C GLN A 27 6.88 -1.41 -10.30
N PHE A 28 7.50 -0.37 -9.76
CA PHE A 28 7.16 0.15 -8.43
C PHE A 28 7.60 1.60 -8.28
N LYS A 29 6.96 2.31 -7.36
CA LYS A 29 7.32 3.69 -7.01
C LYS A 29 8.34 3.70 -5.89
N THR A 30 9.35 4.54 -6.01
CA THR A 30 10.44 4.68 -5.03
C THR A 30 10.44 6.02 -4.30
N ASP A 31 9.62 6.98 -4.74
CA ASP A 31 9.53 8.28 -4.13
C ASP A 31 8.93 8.21 -2.72
N LYS A 32 9.34 9.17 -1.88
CA LYS A 32 8.98 9.21 -0.46
C LYS A 32 7.47 9.21 -0.20
N ILE A 33 6.70 9.91 -1.03
CA ILE A 33 5.24 10.03 -0.85
C ILE A 33 4.55 8.71 -1.18
N SER A 34 4.91 8.07 -2.30
CA SER A 34 4.35 6.78 -2.69
C SER A 34 4.70 5.66 -1.72
N ARG A 35 5.84 5.75 -1.04
CA ARG A 35 6.28 4.76 -0.05
C ARG A 35 5.72 5.01 1.35
N ASN A 36 5.14 6.16 1.60
CA ASN A 36 4.56 6.47 2.90
C ASN A 36 3.29 5.64 3.15
N ILE A 37 3.28 4.89 4.24
CA ILE A 37 2.18 3.97 4.57
C ILE A 37 0.87 4.70 4.80
N VAL A 38 0.90 5.79 5.56
CA VAL A 38 -0.31 6.57 5.89
C VAL A 38 -0.92 7.18 4.63
N ASN A 39 -0.10 7.78 3.77
CA ASN A 39 -0.57 8.32 2.49
C ASN A 39 -1.15 7.23 1.58
N GLY A 40 -0.50 6.08 1.54
CA GLY A 40 -0.96 4.93 0.75
C GLY A 40 -2.30 4.40 1.23
N ILE A 41 -2.50 4.28 2.54
CA ILE A 41 -3.77 3.84 3.13
C ILE A 41 -4.89 4.84 2.82
N SER A 42 -4.63 6.13 2.98
CA SER A 42 -5.59 7.18 2.62
C SER A 42 -5.98 7.11 1.15
N HIS A 43 -5.00 6.85 0.28
CA HIS A 43 -5.24 6.69 -1.16
C HIS A 43 -6.09 5.47 -1.47
N VAL A 44 -5.82 4.32 -0.85
CA VAL A 44 -6.63 3.10 -0.99
C VAL A 44 -8.06 3.34 -0.52
N ARG A 45 -8.25 4.01 0.61
CA ARG A 45 -9.59 4.35 1.11
C ARG A 45 -10.40 5.17 0.12
N SER A 46 -9.76 6.11 -0.58
CA SER A 46 -10.43 6.91 -1.62
C SER A 46 -10.89 6.07 -2.83
N TRP A 47 -10.27 4.91 -3.05
CA TRP A 47 -10.69 3.95 -4.08
C TRP A 47 -11.83 3.05 -3.63
N PHE A 48 -11.91 2.74 -2.33
CA PHE A 48 -13.09 2.05 -1.79
C PHE A 48 -14.31 2.94 -1.81
N GLU A 49 -14.15 4.20 -1.42
CA GLU A 49 -15.22 5.20 -1.42
C GLU A 49 -14.60 6.60 -1.50
N ASP A 50 -14.98 7.39 -2.49
CA ASP A 50 -14.49 8.75 -2.65
C ASP A 50 -15.26 9.75 -1.77
N ALA A 51 -14.92 11.03 -1.87
CA ALA A 51 -15.56 12.10 -1.10
C ALA A 51 -17.07 12.25 -1.41
N ASN A 52 -17.55 11.76 -2.54
CA ASN A 52 -18.95 11.78 -2.95
C ASN A 52 -19.69 10.49 -2.60
N GLY A 53 -19.05 9.55 -1.91
CA GLY A 53 -19.61 8.25 -1.57
C GLY A 53 -19.60 7.24 -2.73
N GLU A 54 -18.85 7.50 -3.80
CA GLU A 54 -18.76 6.65 -4.98
C GLU A 54 -17.65 5.62 -4.84
N PRO A 55 -17.94 4.31 -5.01
CA PRO A 55 -16.91 3.28 -5.00
C PRO A 55 -16.18 3.19 -6.35
N HIS A 56 -14.87 2.98 -6.32
CA HIS A 56 -14.01 2.80 -7.50
C HIS A 56 -13.27 1.47 -7.52
N PHE A 57 -13.33 0.72 -6.43
CA PHE A 57 -12.69 -0.59 -6.32
C PHE A 57 -13.69 -1.61 -5.81
N PHE A 58 -13.78 -2.72 -6.53
CA PHE A 58 -14.74 -3.78 -6.26
C PHE A 58 -14.01 -5.11 -6.03
N VAL A 59 -14.48 -5.87 -5.06
CA VAL A 59 -13.91 -7.18 -4.72
C VAL A 59 -14.98 -8.23 -4.97
N SER A 60 -14.64 -9.28 -5.73
CA SER A 60 -15.53 -10.41 -5.91
C SER A 60 -15.88 -11.06 -4.58
N SER A 61 -17.15 -11.40 -4.37
CA SER A 61 -17.61 -12.12 -3.16
C SER A 61 -16.92 -13.49 -2.98
N LYS A 62 -16.31 -14.02 -4.03
CA LYS A 62 -15.52 -15.26 -3.99
C LYS A 62 -14.14 -15.08 -3.33
N CYS A 63 -13.62 -13.84 -3.25
CA CYS A 63 -12.32 -13.51 -2.67
C CYS A 63 -12.43 -13.39 -1.15
N LYS A 64 -12.86 -14.43 -0.46
CA LYS A 64 -13.15 -14.41 0.98
C LYS A 64 -11.95 -14.04 1.85
N GLY A 65 -10.76 -14.51 1.49
CA GLY A 65 -9.53 -14.18 2.21
C GLY A 65 -9.16 -12.69 2.11
N SER A 66 -9.31 -12.09 0.93
CA SER A 66 -9.07 -10.66 0.72
C SER A 66 -10.08 -9.82 1.50
N ILE A 67 -11.36 -10.17 1.40
CA ILE A 67 -12.45 -9.48 2.12
C ILE A 67 -12.19 -9.52 3.63
N SER A 68 -11.89 -10.69 4.18
CA SER A 68 -11.57 -10.85 5.60
C SER A 68 -10.39 -9.98 6.02
N SER A 69 -9.34 -9.92 5.21
CA SER A 69 -8.17 -9.07 5.50
C SER A 69 -8.52 -7.59 5.51
N TYR A 70 -9.31 -7.12 4.54
CA TYR A 70 -9.71 -5.71 4.47
C TYR A 70 -10.63 -5.30 5.62
N GLU A 71 -11.53 -6.18 6.04
CA GLU A 71 -12.45 -5.93 7.16
C GLU A 71 -11.76 -5.95 8.53
N ASN A 72 -10.69 -6.72 8.68
CA ASN A 72 -9.99 -6.90 9.95
C ASN A 72 -8.68 -6.10 10.06
N TYR A 73 -8.27 -5.37 9.02
CA TYR A 73 -7.10 -4.51 9.05
C TYR A 73 -7.37 -3.30 9.95
N ARG A 74 -6.63 -3.19 11.04
CA ARG A 74 -6.92 -2.24 12.11
C ARG A 74 -5.66 -1.62 12.70
N TYR A 75 -5.84 -0.51 13.39
CA TYR A 75 -4.80 0.09 14.22
C TYR A 75 -4.62 -0.67 15.53
N PRO A 76 -3.41 -0.64 16.14
CA PRO A 76 -3.20 -1.20 17.47
C PRO A 76 -4.11 -0.51 18.50
N GLU A 77 -4.54 -1.25 19.53
CA GLU A 77 -5.26 -0.68 20.63
C GLU A 77 -4.38 0.32 21.40
N LYS A 78 -4.95 1.49 21.75
CA LYS A 78 -4.26 2.48 22.55
C LYS A 78 -4.18 2.01 23.99
N LYS A 79 -2.97 1.77 24.51
CA LYS A 79 -2.72 1.63 25.95
C LYS A 79 -2.58 3.03 26.58
N GLU A 80 -3.02 3.18 27.84
CA GLU A 80 -3.21 4.49 28.51
C GLU A 80 -2.01 5.45 28.42
N ASP A 81 -0.77 4.96 28.34
CA ASP A 81 0.45 5.79 28.34
C ASP A 81 1.20 5.79 27.00
N GLN A 82 0.57 5.36 25.89
CA GLN A 82 1.24 5.28 24.60
C GLN A 82 0.67 6.26 23.57
N ARG A 83 1.56 6.81 22.73
CA ARG A 83 1.14 7.58 21.56
C ARG A 83 0.32 6.70 20.63
N ILE A 84 -0.73 7.28 20.03
CA ILE A 84 -1.49 6.63 18.96
C ILE A 84 -0.53 6.39 17.79
N LYS A 85 -0.37 5.13 17.39
CA LYS A 85 0.39 4.81 16.18
C LYS A 85 -0.44 5.17 14.96
N GLU A 86 0.15 5.89 14.02
CA GLU A 86 -0.50 6.27 12.77
C GLU A 86 -0.56 5.10 11.78
N GLU A 87 0.21 4.05 12.02
CA GLU A 87 0.28 2.85 11.16
C GLU A 87 -0.57 1.71 11.72
N PRO A 88 -1.25 0.95 10.84
CA PRO A 88 -2.02 -0.22 11.25
C PRO A 88 -1.16 -1.33 11.86
N LEU A 89 -1.82 -2.21 12.61
CA LEU A 89 -1.19 -3.35 13.25
C LEU A 89 -0.65 -4.34 12.20
N LYS A 90 0.60 -4.74 12.35
CA LYS A 90 1.25 -5.80 11.59
C LYS A 90 1.04 -7.14 12.31
N ASP A 91 -0.11 -7.78 12.09
CA ASP A 91 -0.50 -9.02 12.76
C ASP A 91 -0.05 -10.30 12.02
N GLY A 92 0.54 -10.16 10.83
CA GLY A 92 0.95 -11.27 10.00
C GLY A 92 -0.20 -12.04 9.33
N ARG A 93 -1.44 -11.59 9.51
CA ARG A 93 -2.64 -12.21 8.92
C ARG A 93 -3.34 -11.28 7.93
N ASN A 94 -3.69 -10.08 8.40
CA ASN A 94 -4.48 -9.13 7.62
C ASN A 94 -3.62 -8.10 6.90
N ASP A 95 -2.43 -7.83 7.39
CA ASP A 95 -1.54 -6.79 6.85
C ASP A 95 -0.98 -7.14 5.46
N HIS A 96 -0.63 -8.38 5.20
CA HIS A 96 0.00 -8.75 3.91
C HIS A 96 -0.89 -8.48 2.70
N MET A 97 -2.16 -8.86 2.76
CA MET A 97 -3.10 -8.61 1.67
C MET A 97 -3.38 -7.12 1.49
N CYS A 98 -3.48 -6.39 2.59
CA CYS A 98 -3.70 -4.95 2.57
C CYS A 98 -2.46 -4.21 2.04
N ASP A 99 -1.26 -4.63 2.39
CA ASP A 99 -0.02 -4.09 1.84
C ASP A 99 0.08 -4.35 0.32
N ALA A 100 -0.26 -5.55 -0.13
CA ALA A 100 -0.27 -5.89 -1.55
C ALA A 100 -1.25 -5.01 -2.34
N LEU A 101 -2.46 -4.80 -1.82
CA LEU A 101 -3.44 -3.90 -2.44
C LEU A 101 -2.92 -2.45 -2.48
N ARG A 102 -2.32 -1.98 -1.40
CA ARG A 102 -1.75 -0.64 -1.31
C ARG A 102 -0.65 -0.44 -2.34
N TYR A 103 0.28 -1.38 -2.48
CA TYR A 103 1.32 -1.32 -3.51
C TYR A 103 0.73 -1.29 -4.91
N PHE A 104 -0.25 -2.12 -5.19
CA PHE A 104 -0.92 -2.13 -6.50
C PHE A 104 -1.55 -0.77 -6.81
N ILE A 105 -2.39 -0.26 -5.92
CA ILE A 105 -3.12 0.99 -6.16
C ILE A 105 -2.17 2.19 -6.27
N VAL A 106 -1.19 2.31 -5.38
CA VAL A 106 -0.23 3.42 -5.42
C VAL A 106 0.64 3.38 -6.68
N ASN A 107 1.01 2.19 -7.17
CA ASN A 107 1.83 2.06 -8.36
C ASN A 107 1.05 2.29 -9.66
N GLN A 108 -0.17 1.79 -9.75
CA GLN A 108 -1.01 1.93 -10.95
C GLN A 108 -1.71 3.30 -11.03
N TYR A 109 -2.08 3.85 -9.90
CA TYR A 109 -2.81 5.11 -9.77
C TYR A 109 -2.09 6.03 -8.79
N PRO A 110 -1.02 6.72 -9.25
CA PRO A 110 -0.16 7.51 -8.36
C PRO A 110 -0.92 8.54 -7.55
N ILE A 111 -0.48 8.76 -6.31
CA ILE A 111 -1.00 9.80 -5.43
C ILE A 111 -0.72 11.16 -6.08
N LYS A 112 -1.78 11.94 -6.33
CA LYS A 112 -1.65 13.29 -6.88
C LYS A 112 -1.13 14.24 -5.82
N GLN A 113 0.00 14.86 -6.10
CA GLN A 113 0.54 15.93 -5.25
C GLN A 113 -0.03 17.27 -5.71
N ARG A 114 -0.53 18.07 -4.76
CA ARG A 114 -0.80 19.48 -5.03
C ARG A 114 0.55 20.20 -5.11
N LYS A 115 0.80 20.86 -6.25
CA LYS A 115 1.96 21.76 -6.35
C LYS A 115 1.76 22.93 -5.39
N ALA A 116 2.79 23.27 -4.60
CA ALA A 116 2.79 24.48 -3.78
C ALA A 116 2.51 25.70 -4.68
N GLY A 117 1.55 26.56 -4.29
CA GLY A 117 1.16 27.74 -5.04
C GLY A 117 -0.07 27.58 -5.93
N THR A 118 -0.62 26.40 -6.13
CA THR A 118 -1.91 26.19 -6.79
C THR A 118 -3.04 26.15 -5.76
N ILE A 119 -3.41 27.28 -5.22
CA ILE A 119 -4.64 27.43 -4.44
C ILE A 119 -5.71 27.90 -5.42
N PRO A 120 -6.75 27.11 -5.72
CA PRO A 120 -7.88 27.61 -6.50
C PRO A 120 -8.71 28.53 -5.61
N TRP A 121 -8.62 29.77 -5.88
CA TRP A 121 -9.51 30.79 -5.33
C TRP A 121 -10.64 31.05 -6.31
#